data_793a4c7cef45f76c76983629962100a7
#
_entry.id   793a4c7cef45f76c76983629962100a7
#
_cell.length_a   1.000
_cell.length_b   1.000
_cell.length_c   1.000
_cell.angle_alpha   90.00
_cell.angle_beta   90.00
_cell.angle_gamma   90.00
#
_symmetry.space_group_name_H-M   'P 1'
#
loop_
_entity.id
_entity.type
_entity.pdbx_description
1 polymer ?
#
loop_
_entity_poly.entity_id
_entity_poly.type
_entity_poly.pdbx_seq_one_letter_code
_entity_poly.pdbx_strand_id
1 'polypeptide(L)'
;MAERPFANVLQQLRGAGLRPTRQRLALARLLSEGGNRHLTAEQLHDEAQQVGIKVSLATVYNTLHQFTHAGLLRQVVVDATRTYFDTNTTEHHHFFIEDSGELRDIPGDAVRVSDLPESPAGTEISRIDVVIRVRPTSDTSY
;
A
#
# COMPACT_ATOMS: atom_id res chain seq x y z
N MET A 1 2.84 -17.29 19.72
CA MET A 1 1.39 -17.25 19.97
C MET A 1 0.76 -16.24 19.01
N ALA A 2 -0.22 -16.65 18.24
CA ALA A 2 -0.85 -15.75 17.30
C ALA A 2 -1.66 -14.69 18.04
N GLU A 3 -1.39 -13.43 17.79
CA GLU A 3 -2.22 -12.35 18.29
C GLU A 3 -3.61 -12.44 17.66
N ARG A 4 -4.60 -12.04 18.40
CA ARG A 4 -5.94 -11.91 17.83
C ARG A 4 -5.89 -10.78 16.80
N PRO A 5 -6.16 -11.05 15.50
CA PRO A 5 -6.04 -10.02 14.46
C PRO A 5 -6.83 -8.74 14.78
N PHE A 6 -8.00 -8.91 15.40
CA PHE A 6 -8.87 -7.79 15.74
C PHE A 6 -8.23 -6.88 16.81
N ALA A 7 -7.62 -7.48 17.84
CA ALA A 7 -6.98 -6.70 18.91
C ALA A 7 -5.79 -5.90 18.37
N ASN A 8 -5.00 -6.49 17.48
CA ASN A 8 -3.86 -5.83 16.86
C ASN A 8 -4.32 -4.64 16.00
N VAL A 9 -5.35 -4.83 15.19
CA VAL A 9 -5.90 -3.77 14.34
C VAL A 9 -6.38 -2.60 15.19
N LEU A 10 -7.10 -2.87 16.29
CA LEU A 10 -7.59 -1.83 17.19
C LEU A 10 -6.42 -1.03 17.79
N GLN A 11 -5.38 -1.71 18.24
CA GLN A 11 -4.19 -1.08 18.79
C GLN A 11 -3.47 -0.24 17.75
N GLN A 12 -3.36 -0.73 16.52
CA GLN A 12 -2.73 -0.01 15.43
C GLN A 12 -3.46 1.31 15.13
N LEU A 13 -4.77 1.28 15.07
CA LEU A 13 -5.56 2.49 14.82
C LEU A 13 -5.37 3.51 15.93
N ARG A 14 -5.46 3.08 17.19
CA ARG A 14 -5.28 3.95 18.35
C ARG A 14 -3.86 4.52 18.41
N GLY A 15 -2.87 3.69 18.17
CA GLY A 15 -1.47 4.09 18.16
C GLY A 15 -1.15 5.11 17.05
N ALA A 16 -1.90 5.08 15.97
CA ALA A 16 -1.75 6.02 14.85
C ALA A 16 -2.59 7.29 15.05
N GLY A 17 -3.32 7.41 16.17
CA GLY A 17 -4.16 8.55 16.46
C GLY A 17 -5.49 8.54 15.72
N LEU A 18 -5.91 7.39 15.20
CA LEU A 18 -7.16 7.26 14.49
C LEU A 18 -8.24 6.67 15.38
N ARG A 19 -9.39 7.32 15.36
CA ARG A 19 -10.55 6.83 16.10
C ARG A 19 -11.02 5.50 15.50
N PRO A 20 -11.17 4.44 16.31
CA PRO A 20 -11.63 3.14 15.80
C PRO A 20 -13.13 3.16 15.55
N THR A 21 -13.52 3.50 14.33
CA THR A 21 -14.90 3.39 13.88
C THR A 21 -15.14 1.99 13.33
N ARG A 22 -16.41 1.61 13.20
CA ARG A 22 -16.79 0.30 12.65
C ARG A 22 -16.21 0.10 11.25
N GLN A 23 -16.31 1.11 10.38
CA GLN A 23 -15.80 1.04 9.02
C GLN A 23 -14.26 0.95 8.98
N ARG A 24 -13.58 1.77 9.78
CA ARG A 24 -12.10 1.71 9.85
C ARG A 24 -11.62 0.35 10.33
N LEU A 25 -12.24 -0.19 11.38
CA LEU A 25 -11.88 -1.51 11.89
C LEU A 25 -12.10 -2.60 10.85
N ALA A 26 -13.23 -2.57 10.16
CA ALA A 26 -13.55 -3.57 9.13
C ALA A 26 -12.55 -3.52 7.97
N LEU A 27 -12.23 -2.33 7.47
CA LEU A 27 -11.29 -2.18 6.35
C LEU A 27 -9.86 -2.52 6.79
N ALA A 28 -9.45 -2.10 7.98
CA ALA A 28 -8.12 -2.42 8.49
C ALA A 28 -7.95 -3.94 8.70
N ARG A 29 -9.01 -4.62 9.11
CA ARG A 29 -9.00 -6.08 9.26
C ARG A 29 -8.80 -6.77 7.91
N LEU A 30 -9.51 -6.31 6.86
CA LEU A 30 -9.32 -6.85 5.51
C LEU A 30 -7.88 -6.65 5.03
N LEU A 31 -7.32 -5.47 5.27
CA LEU A 31 -5.95 -5.16 4.89
C LEU A 31 -4.92 -6.05 5.60
N SER A 32 -5.20 -6.48 6.81
CA SER A 32 -4.27 -7.29 7.60
C SER A 32 -4.33 -8.78 7.27
N GLU A 33 -5.30 -9.22 6.50
CA GLU A 33 -5.43 -10.62 6.12
C GLU A 33 -4.41 -11.01 5.06
N GLY A 34 -3.80 -12.18 5.21
CA GLY A 34 -2.89 -12.73 4.23
C GLY A 34 -1.48 -12.16 4.23
N GLY A 35 -1.06 -11.44 5.27
CA GLY A 35 0.26 -10.84 5.37
C GLY A 35 0.41 -9.57 4.56
N ASN A 36 1.63 -9.25 4.12
CA ASN A 36 1.89 -8.05 3.34
C ASN A 36 1.28 -8.14 1.95
N ARG A 37 0.66 -7.06 1.51
CA ARG A 37 -0.02 -7.03 0.22
C ARG A 37 -0.06 -5.63 -0.37
N HIS A 38 -0.23 -5.58 -1.68
CA HIS A 38 -0.47 -4.36 -2.44
C HIS A 38 -1.88 -4.42 -3.00
N LEU A 39 -2.61 -3.32 -2.92
CA LEU A 39 -3.95 -3.30 -3.48
C LEU A 39 -4.35 -1.88 -3.87
N THR A 40 -5.28 -1.80 -4.81
CA THR A 40 -5.94 -0.54 -5.16
C THR A 40 -7.16 -0.34 -4.27
N ALA A 41 -7.70 0.87 -4.26
CA ALA A 41 -8.94 1.15 -3.53
C ALA A 41 -10.11 0.34 -4.09
N GLU A 42 -10.16 0.17 -5.41
CA GLU A 42 -11.19 -0.62 -6.07
C GLU A 42 -11.15 -2.07 -5.65
N GLN A 43 -9.95 -2.65 -5.53
CA GLN A 43 -9.79 -4.03 -5.05
C GLN A 43 -10.29 -4.18 -3.61
N LEU A 44 -9.93 -3.25 -2.73
CA LEU A 44 -10.40 -3.30 -1.36
C LEU A 44 -11.92 -3.14 -1.28
N HIS A 45 -12.47 -2.25 -2.09
CA HIS A 45 -13.92 -2.07 -2.16
C HIS A 45 -14.63 -3.35 -2.59
N ASP A 46 -14.11 -4.04 -3.62
CA ASP A 46 -14.65 -5.31 -4.07
C ASP A 46 -14.59 -6.39 -2.97
N GLU A 47 -13.46 -6.48 -2.28
CA GLU A 47 -13.32 -7.42 -1.15
C GLU A 47 -14.30 -7.11 -0.03
N ALA A 48 -14.50 -5.85 0.28
CA ALA A 48 -15.47 -5.44 1.29
C ALA A 48 -16.89 -5.86 0.91
N GLN A 49 -17.27 -5.66 -0.34
CA GLN A 49 -18.58 -6.08 -0.84
C GLN A 49 -18.77 -7.60 -0.73
N GLN A 50 -17.74 -8.37 -1.05
CA GLN A 50 -17.81 -9.83 -1.00
C GLN A 50 -18.06 -10.35 0.41
N VAL A 51 -17.59 -9.68 1.43
CA VAL A 51 -17.77 -10.08 2.83
C VAL A 51 -18.91 -9.31 3.53
N GLY A 52 -19.70 -8.54 2.77
CA GLY A 52 -20.89 -7.87 3.30
C GLY A 52 -20.62 -6.57 4.04
N ILE A 53 -19.45 -5.97 3.88
CA ILE A 53 -19.15 -4.65 4.45
C ILE A 53 -19.74 -3.57 3.53
N LYS A 54 -20.71 -2.84 4.04
CA LYS A 54 -21.35 -1.76 3.28
C LYS A 54 -20.54 -0.49 3.40
N VAL A 55 -19.83 -0.15 2.34
CA VAL A 55 -18.99 1.04 2.29
C VAL A 55 -18.91 1.50 0.83
N SER A 56 -18.94 2.81 0.61
CA SER A 56 -18.78 3.36 -0.73
C SER A 56 -17.31 3.35 -1.15
N LEU A 57 -17.06 3.39 -2.44
CA LEU A 57 -15.70 3.50 -2.96
C LEU A 57 -15.02 4.79 -2.46
N ALA A 58 -15.76 5.90 -2.39
CA ALA A 58 -15.24 7.15 -1.88
C ALA A 58 -14.79 7.01 -0.42
N THR A 59 -15.55 6.31 0.41
CA THR A 59 -15.17 6.05 1.80
C THR A 59 -13.93 5.16 1.88
N VAL A 60 -13.81 4.16 1.01
CA VAL A 60 -12.61 3.32 0.93
C VAL A 60 -11.38 4.19 0.60
N TYR A 61 -11.47 5.03 -0.42
CA TYR A 61 -10.38 5.96 -0.76
C TYR A 61 -9.99 6.84 0.42
N ASN A 62 -10.97 7.48 1.06
CA ASN A 62 -10.69 8.36 2.18
C ASN A 62 -10.03 7.62 3.34
N THR A 63 -10.50 6.42 3.64
CA THR A 63 -9.93 5.60 4.70
C THR A 63 -8.50 5.18 4.40
N LEU A 64 -8.22 4.75 3.16
CA LEU A 64 -6.87 4.39 2.74
C LEU A 64 -5.91 5.59 2.83
N HIS A 65 -6.37 6.77 2.45
CA HIS A 65 -5.56 7.98 2.59
C HIS A 65 -5.31 8.34 4.05
N GLN A 66 -6.29 8.18 4.91
CA GLN A 66 -6.13 8.39 6.36
C GLN A 66 -5.11 7.41 6.95
N PHE A 67 -5.18 6.15 6.56
CA PHE A 67 -4.23 5.13 7.01
C PHE A 67 -2.82 5.42 6.51
N THR A 68 -2.70 5.86 5.27
CA THR A 68 -1.39 6.25 4.69
C THR A 68 -0.80 7.43 5.44
N HIS A 69 -1.61 8.45 5.69
CA HIS A 69 -1.18 9.66 6.41
C HIS A 69 -0.74 9.34 7.84
N ALA A 70 -1.39 8.35 8.46
CA ALA A 70 -1.06 7.91 9.81
C ALA A 70 0.11 6.91 9.87
N GLY A 71 0.70 6.55 8.73
CA GLY A 71 1.86 5.65 8.67
C GLY A 71 1.51 4.16 8.72
N LEU A 72 0.24 3.80 8.59
CA LEU A 72 -0.20 2.41 8.59
C LEU A 72 -0.08 1.75 7.21
N LEU A 73 -0.07 2.56 6.17
CA LEU A 73 0.09 2.14 4.78
C LEU A 73 1.11 3.01 4.09
N ARG A 74 1.65 2.50 3.00
CA ARG A 74 2.52 3.23 2.10
C ARG A 74 1.85 3.31 0.73
N GLN A 75 1.80 4.51 0.17
CA GLN A 75 1.22 4.71 -1.16
C GLN A 75 2.30 4.54 -2.21
N VAL A 76 1.99 3.77 -3.25
CA VAL A 76 2.88 3.56 -4.40
C VAL A 76 2.17 4.08 -5.64
N VAL A 77 2.64 5.19 -6.19
CA VAL A 77 2.08 5.79 -7.40
C VAL A 77 2.84 5.24 -8.59
N VAL A 78 2.17 4.44 -9.41
CA VAL A 78 2.77 3.83 -10.60
C VAL A 78 2.70 4.81 -11.78
N ASP A 79 1.55 5.42 -11.99
CA ASP A 79 1.33 6.46 -12.99
C ASP A 79 0.12 7.33 -12.58
N ALA A 80 -0.30 8.22 -13.46
CA ALA A 80 -1.40 9.16 -13.15
C ALA A 80 -2.74 8.46 -12.87
N THR A 81 -2.91 7.20 -13.30
CA THR A 81 -4.17 6.46 -13.17
C THR A 81 -4.13 5.32 -12.19
N ARG A 82 -2.93 4.94 -11.69
CA ARG A 82 -2.76 3.75 -10.85
C ARG A 82 -2.01 4.09 -9.58
N THR A 83 -2.71 3.95 -8.46
CA THR A 83 -2.14 4.09 -7.14
C THR A 83 -2.43 2.82 -6.35
N TYR A 84 -1.37 2.25 -5.79
CA TYR A 84 -1.47 1.08 -4.92
C TYR A 84 -1.23 1.52 -3.49
N PHE A 85 -1.83 0.80 -2.56
CA PHE A 85 -1.58 0.95 -1.14
C PHE A 85 -0.89 -0.32 -0.66
N ASP A 86 0.21 -0.16 0.05
CA ASP A 86 1.06 -1.25 0.48
C ASP A 86 1.01 -1.36 1.99
N THR A 87 0.69 -2.53 2.49
CA THR A 87 0.67 -2.79 3.93
C THR A 87 2.07 -2.93 4.51
N ASN A 88 3.07 -3.19 3.67
CA ASN A 88 4.46 -3.22 4.08
C ASN A 88 5.02 -1.80 4.07
N THR A 89 5.22 -1.22 5.25
CA THR A 89 5.71 0.16 5.40
C THR A 89 7.24 0.24 5.53
N THR A 90 7.95 -0.88 5.47
CA THR A 90 9.42 -0.89 5.47
C THR A 90 9.96 -0.35 4.15
N GLU A 91 11.22 0.09 4.15
CA GLU A 91 11.85 0.57 2.93
C GLU A 91 12.05 -0.58 1.95
N HIS A 92 11.42 -0.46 0.79
CA HIS A 92 11.56 -1.40 -0.31
C HIS A 92 11.12 -0.71 -1.58
N HIS A 93 11.39 -1.35 -2.70
CA HIS A 93 11.02 -0.85 -4.01
C HIS A 93 10.14 -1.88 -4.71
N HIS A 94 9.75 -1.61 -5.94
CA HIS A 94 8.78 -2.47 -6.63
C HIS A 94 9.14 -2.67 -8.08
N PHE A 95 8.90 -3.88 -8.58
CA PHE A 95 8.65 -4.11 -9.99
C PHE A 95 7.18 -3.84 -10.27
N PHE A 96 6.91 -3.18 -11.38
CA PHE A 96 5.56 -3.10 -11.92
C PHE A 96 5.51 -3.90 -13.21
N ILE A 97 4.70 -4.96 -13.22
CA ILE A 97 4.55 -5.84 -14.39
C ILE A 97 3.46 -5.27 -15.26
N GLU A 98 3.85 -4.72 -16.42
CA GLU A 98 2.96 -3.89 -17.22
C GLU A 98 1.75 -4.66 -17.79
N ASP A 99 1.90 -5.95 -18.11
CA ASP A 99 0.79 -6.70 -18.71
C ASP A 99 -0.25 -7.16 -17.68
N SER A 100 0.16 -7.46 -16.46
CA SER A 100 -0.76 -7.94 -15.42
C SER A 100 -1.19 -6.84 -14.44
N GLY A 101 -0.42 -5.75 -14.36
CA GLY A 101 -0.64 -4.71 -13.35
C GLY A 101 -0.20 -5.13 -11.95
N GLU A 102 0.53 -6.23 -11.83
CA GLU A 102 1.01 -6.72 -10.55
C GLU A 102 2.23 -5.93 -10.07
N LEU A 103 2.26 -5.64 -8.77
CA LEU A 103 3.46 -5.15 -8.10
C LEU A 103 4.16 -6.30 -7.40
N ARG A 104 5.49 -6.32 -7.49
CA ARG A 104 6.33 -7.25 -6.73
C ARG A 104 7.37 -6.47 -5.95
N ASP A 105 7.60 -6.86 -4.71
CA ASP A 105 8.56 -6.20 -3.85
C ASP A 105 10.00 -6.47 -4.31
N ILE A 106 10.82 -5.42 -4.22
CA ILE A 106 12.26 -5.50 -4.37
C ILE A 106 12.84 -5.10 -3.02
N PRO A 107 13.68 -5.96 -2.39
CA PRO A 107 14.33 -5.57 -1.13
C PRO A 107 15.08 -4.24 -1.28
N GLY A 108 15.03 -3.41 -0.25
CA GLY A 108 15.61 -2.07 -0.30
C GLY A 108 17.10 -2.05 -0.62
N ASP A 109 17.83 -3.09 -0.20
CA ASP A 109 19.27 -3.22 -0.46
C ASP A 109 19.61 -3.74 -1.85
N ALA A 110 18.62 -4.20 -2.61
CA ALA A 110 18.82 -4.66 -3.99
C ALA A 110 18.87 -3.52 -5.01
N VAL A 111 18.46 -2.33 -4.62
CA VAL A 111 18.50 -1.12 -5.46
C VAL A 111 19.33 -0.07 -4.75
N ARG A 112 20.35 0.43 -5.44
CA ARG A 112 21.17 1.52 -4.92
C ARG A 112 20.91 2.78 -5.72
N VAL A 113 20.51 3.85 -5.03
CA VAL A 113 20.33 5.17 -5.62
C VAL A 113 21.45 6.06 -5.10
N SER A 114 22.21 6.64 -6.01
CA SER A 114 23.37 7.49 -5.67
C SER A 114 23.33 8.78 -6.49
N ASP A 115 24.20 9.70 -6.13
CA ASP A 115 24.35 10.99 -6.84
C ASP A 115 23.06 11.80 -6.88
N LEU A 116 22.39 11.85 -5.73
CA LEU A 116 21.15 12.60 -5.61
C LEU A 116 21.43 14.11 -5.65
N PRO A 117 20.56 14.89 -6.31
CA PRO A 117 20.65 16.34 -6.22
C PRO A 117 20.29 16.82 -4.82
N GLU A 118 20.71 18.02 -4.48
CA GLU A 118 20.24 18.65 -3.25
C GLU A 118 18.74 18.90 -3.32
N SER A 119 18.07 18.70 -2.19
CA SER A 119 16.66 19.03 -2.10
C SER A 119 16.47 20.55 -2.17
N PRO A 120 15.33 21.03 -2.69
CA PRO A 120 15.06 22.47 -2.71
C PRO A 120 15.17 23.11 -1.33
N ALA A 121 15.52 24.38 -1.28
CA ALA A 121 15.70 25.12 -0.03
C ALA A 121 14.46 24.99 0.87
N GLY A 122 14.70 24.69 2.14
CA GLY A 122 13.62 24.51 3.12
C GLY A 122 12.95 23.15 3.07
N THR A 123 13.52 22.20 2.29
CA THR A 123 12.97 20.85 2.19
C THR A 123 14.03 19.81 2.53
N GLU A 124 13.56 18.61 2.81
CA GLU A 124 14.41 17.43 2.96
C GLU A 124 13.78 16.27 2.20
N ILE A 125 14.60 15.32 1.77
CA ILE A 125 14.11 14.14 1.08
C ILE A 125 13.44 13.25 2.12
N SER A 126 12.14 13.03 1.97
CA SER A 126 11.38 12.16 2.87
C SER A 126 11.51 10.70 2.49
N ARG A 127 11.55 10.42 1.20
CA ARG A 127 11.57 9.05 0.71
C ARG A 127 11.94 9.02 -0.77
N ILE A 128 12.57 7.93 -1.19
CA ILE A 128 12.83 7.65 -2.59
C ILE A 128 12.15 6.33 -2.92
N ASP A 129 11.28 6.37 -3.91
CA ASP A 129 10.57 5.19 -4.41
C ASP A 129 11.08 4.87 -5.80
N VAL A 130 11.51 3.63 -5.99
CA VAL A 130 11.92 3.15 -7.31
C VAL A 130 10.87 2.15 -7.80
N VAL A 131 10.30 2.42 -8.94
CA VAL A 131 9.38 1.52 -9.63
C VAL A 131 10.06 1.12 -10.94
N ILE A 132 10.38 -0.16 -11.06
CA ILE A 132 11.00 -0.70 -12.27
C ILE A 132 9.89 -1.34 -13.09
N ARG A 133 9.63 -0.76 -14.25
CA ARG A 133 8.60 -1.27 -15.16
C ARG A 133 9.18 -2.39 -15.98
N VAL A 134 8.51 -3.53 -15.97
CA VAL A 134 8.91 -4.69 -16.74
C VAL A 134 7.79 -5.13 -17.66
N ARG A 135 8.16 -5.70 -18.78
CA ARG A 135 7.22 -6.26 -19.74
C ARG A 135 7.75 -7.63 -20.18
N PRO A 136 6.87 -8.53 -20.65
CA PRO A 136 7.33 -9.83 -21.12
C PRO A 136 8.39 -9.69 -22.23
N THR A 137 9.37 -10.55 -22.20
CA THR A 137 10.38 -10.59 -23.28
C THR A 137 9.74 -11.14 -24.56
N SER A 138 10.28 -10.75 -25.69
CA SER A 138 9.81 -11.27 -26.99
C SER A 138 10.02 -12.77 -27.15
N ASP A 139 10.92 -13.35 -26.37
CA ASP A 139 11.23 -14.77 -26.40
C ASP A 139 10.29 -15.61 -25.54
N THR A 140 9.44 -14.96 -24.75
CA THR A 140 8.51 -15.66 -23.86
C THR A 140 7.35 -16.20 -24.67
N SER A 141 7.22 -17.51 -24.71
CA SER A 141 6.05 -18.17 -25.28
C SER A 141 4.95 -18.22 -24.23
N TYR A 142 3.79 -17.79 -24.62
CA TYR A 142 2.62 -17.87 -23.76
C TYR A 142 1.79 -19.09 -24.09
#